data_6f1380ac0009316be2157cdacc3a6b0d
#
_entry.id   6f1380ac0009316be2157cdacc3a6b0d
#
_cell.length_a   1.000
_cell.length_b   1.000
_cell.length_c   1.000
_cell.angle_alpha   90.00
_cell.angle_beta   90.00
_cell.angle_gamma   90.00
#
_symmetry.space_group_name_H-M   'P 1'
#
loop_
_entity.id
_entity.type
_entity.pdbx_description
1 polymer ?
#
loop_
_entity_poly.entity_id
_entity_poly.type
_entity_poly.pdbx_seq_one_letter_code
_entity_poly.pdbx_strand_id
1 'polypeptide(L)'
;KARFCLFEGTFRKYHTELNLQSTANELLGMSRDAAWTIIEKNRYSLFKHPTAKDSYWQLFVQKGSPETEGNNETILSRVYDGVKLGHDNPRYWGMNNHTRYCMGAPVTMLEDYLCEDGRPIYIGGVEGSYEVNPLFKGYDGMWEELDNRDPRLTQTVCRPGEYASIFDADDNTYSLEESGIIYPMITYDTGGGSPMKKYNSTVTGYRFIKHWMPDYAEWEANPKGVQTAHMFRYGELLLIYAEARAELGEITNDDLEITVNALR
;
A
#
# COMPACT_ATOMS: atom_id res chain seq x y z
N LYS A 1 -4.67 5.72 21.54
CA LYS A 1 -4.35 4.79 22.62
C LYS A 1 -3.94 3.44 22.05
N ALA A 2 -4.76 2.79 21.20
CA ALA A 2 -4.49 1.44 20.67
C ALA A 2 -3.09 1.31 20.05
N ARG A 3 -2.76 2.14 19.03
CA ARG A 3 -1.45 2.13 18.36
C ARG A 3 -0.27 2.31 19.33
N PHE A 4 -0.39 3.29 20.23
CA PHE A 4 0.68 3.56 21.20
C PHE A 4 0.89 2.39 22.17
N CYS A 5 -0.20 1.83 22.69
CA CYS A 5 -0.11 0.72 23.64
C CYS A 5 0.40 -0.57 22.97
N LEU A 6 0.06 -0.82 21.69
CA LEU A 6 0.61 -1.93 20.95
C LEU A 6 2.13 -1.77 20.79
N PHE A 7 2.57 -0.63 20.28
CA PHE A 7 4.00 -0.35 20.08
C PHE A 7 4.79 -0.50 21.39
N GLU A 8 4.34 0.14 22.44
CA GLU A 8 5.04 0.10 23.72
C GLU A 8 5.00 -1.28 24.37
N GLY A 9 3.88 -2.00 24.23
CA GLY A 9 3.73 -3.37 24.73
C GLY A 9 4.66 -4.35 24.02
N THR A 10 4.70 -4.35 22.70
CA THR A 10 5.60 -5.19 21.90
C THR A 10 7.07 -4.80 22.13
N PHE A 11 7.36 -3.49 22.15
CA PHE A 11 8.71 -3.00 22.46
C PHE A 11 9.22 -3.55 23.80
N ARG A 12 8.43 -3.45 24.86
CA ARG A 12 8.82 -3.99 26.19
C ARG A 12 8.93 -5.51 26.20
N LYS A 13 8.08 -6.20 25.42
CA LYS A 13 8.08 -7.66 25.35
C LYS A 13 9.37 -8.20 24.75
N TYR A 14 9.85 -7.57 23.68
CA TYR A 14 10.95 -8.07 22.87
C TYR A 14 12.32 -7.45 23.22
N HIS A 15 12.36 -6.29 23.83
CA HIS A 15 13.60 -5.65 24.29
C HIS A 15 13.92 -6.04 25.74
N THR A 16 14.41 -7.27 25.92
CA THR A 16 14.67 -7.85 27.24
C THR A 16 15.78 -7.14 28.00
N GLU A 17 16.68 -6.48 27.30
CA GLU A 17 17.77 -5.67 27.87
C GLU A 17 17.28 -4.48 28.73
N LEU A 18 16.02 -4.06 28.53
CA LEU A 18 15.43 -2.94 29.26
C LEU A 18 14.76 -3.37 30.57
N ASN A 19 14.59 -4.66 30.81
CA ASN A 19 13.93 -5.22 32.00
C ASN A 19 12.50 -4.67 32.26
N LEU A 20 11.71 -4.44 31.18
CA LEU A 20 10.36 -3.88 31.23
C LEU A 20 9.24 -4.89 30.90
N GLN A 21 9.58 -6.17 30.70
CA GLN A 21 8.65 -7.22 30.24
C GLN A 21 7.43 -7.39 31.16
N SER A 22 7.60 -7.16 32.48
CA SER A 22 6.52 -7.33 33.47
C SER A 22 5.29 -6.46 33.18
N THR A 23 5.44 -5.36 32.42
CA THR A 23 4.36 -4.43 32.08
C THR A 23 3.88 -4.56 30.62
N ALA A 24 4.50 -5.44 29.83
CA ALA A 24 4.19 -5.62 28.41
C ALA A 24 2.74 -6.07 28.19
N ASN A 25 2.29 -7.11 28.92
CA ASN A 25 0.94 -7.66 28.74
C ASN A 25 -0.16 -6.67 29.18
N GLU A 26 0.09 -5.82 30.17
CA GLU A 26 -0.85 -4.76 30.54
C GLU A 26 -1.08 -3.80 29.38
N LEU A 27 -0.01 -3.34 28.74
CA LEU A 27 -0.09 -2.44 27.58
C LEU A 27 -0.75 -3.11 26.37
N LEU A 28 -0.43 -4.37 26.09
CA LEU A 28 -1.08 -5.15 25.03
C LEU A 28 -2.58 -5.31 25.31
N GLY A 29 -2.98 -5.59 26.54
CA GLY A 29 -4.39 -5.60 26.97
C GLY A 29 -5.08 -4.26 26.75
N MET A 30 -4.42 -3.15 27.12
CA MET A 30 -4.93 -1.80 26.90
C MET A 30 -5.06 -1.48 25.40
N SER A 31 -4.20 -2.03 24.54
CA SER A 31 -4.27 -1.89 23.09
C SER A 31 -5.48 -2.63 22.54
N ARG A 32 -5.61 -3.92 22.87
CA ARG A 32 -6.74 -4.78 22.51
C ARG A 32 -8.07 -4.11 22.84
N ASP A 33 -8.23 -3.69 24.10
CA ASP A 33 -9.49 -3.12 24.60
C ASP A 33 -9.82 -1.78 23.94
N ALA A 34 -8.81 -0.96 23.68
CA ALA A 34 -8.99 0.31 22.99
C ALA A 34 -9.39 0.12 21.51
N ALA A 35 -8.82 -0.88 20.84
CA ALA A 35 -9.21 -1.23 19.47
C ALA A 35 -10.61 -1.83 19.44
N TRP A 36 -10.91 -2.78 20.31
CA TRP A 36 -12.23 -3.39 20.43
C TRP A 36 -13.34 -2.38 20.66
N THR A 37 -13.12 -1.40 21.53
CA THR A 37 -14.09 -0.33 21.80
C THR A 37 -14.56 0.41 20.53
N ILE A 38 -13.71 0.50 19.50
CA ILE A 38 -14.08 1.12 18.23
C ILE A 38 -14.75 0.10 17.31
N ILE A 39 -14.26 -1.15 17.29
CA ILE A 39 -14.80 -2.22 16.45
C ILE A 39 -16.25 -2.52 16.85
N GLU A 40 -16.52 -2.75 18.13
CA GLU A 40 -17.86 -3.09 18.65
C GLU A 40 -18.92 -2.01 18.39
N LYS A 41 -18.51 -0.73 18.31
CA LYS A 41 -19.42 0.37 18.01
C LYS A 41 -19.89 0.41 16.56
N ASN A 42 -19.24 -0.35 15.67
CA ASN A 42 -19.59 -0.49 14.25
C ASN A 42 -19.85 0.86 13.52
N ARG A 43 -19.05 1.87 13.85
CA ARG A 43 -19.14 3.21 13.24
C ARG A 43 -18.29 3.36 12.00
N TYR A 44 -17.30 2.49 11.83
CA TYR A 44 -16.36 2.47 10.73
C TYR A 44 -16.49 1.15 9.97
N SER A 45 -16.16 1.17 8.71
CA SER A 45 -16.14 -0.02 7.85
C SER A 45 -15.02 0.10 6.83
N LEU A 46 -14.54 -1.01 6.32
CA LEU A 46 -13.57 -1.01 5.24
C LEU A 46 -14.16 -0.35 4.00
N PHE A 47 -13.38 0.48 3.35
CA PHE A 47 -13.81 1.19 2.16
C PHE A 47 -13.99 0.22 0.99
N LYS A 48 -15.15 0.33 0.33
CA LYS A 48 -15.47 -0.37 -0.91
C LYS A 48 -15.95 0.64 -1.93
N HIS A 49 -15.23 0.78 -3.03
CA HIS A 49 -15.65 1.67 -4.10
C HIS A 49 -16.91 1.09 -4.77
N PRO A 50 -17.93 1.91 -5.04
CA PRO A 50 -19.22 1.42 -5.54
C PRO A 50 -19.14 0.65 -6.86
N THR A 51 -18.20 1.00 -7.73
CA THR A 51 -18.10 0.48 -9.10
C THR A 51 -16.72 -0.05 -9.48
N ALA A 52 -15.67 0.40 -8.81
CA ALA A 52 -14.31 -0.03 -9.13
C ALA A 52 -13.93 -1.32 -8.42
N LYS A 53 -13.19 -2.18 -9.11
CA LYS A 53 -12.67 -3.43 -8.54
C LYS A 53 -11.45 -3.21 -7.65
N ASP A 54 -10.79 -2.08 -7.80
CA ASP A 54 -9.54 -1.66 -7.16
C ASP A 54 -9.79 -0.74 -5.96
N SER A 55 -10.71 -1.10 -5.09
CA SER A 55 -11.13 -0.31 -3.93
C SER A 55 -9.96 0.13 -3.04
N TYR A 56 -8.96 -0.75 -2.89
CA TYR A 56 -7.78 -0.43 -2.07
C TYR A 56 -6.97 0.73 -2.68
N TRP A 57 -6.77 0.75 -3.99
CA TRP A 57 -6.11 1.87 -4.66
C TRP A 57 -6.98 3.14 -4.61
N GLN A 58 -8.29 3.01 -4.88
CA GLN A 58 -9.24 4.12 -4.85
C GLN A 58 -9.25 4.85 -3.51
N LEU A 59 -9.10 4.12 -2.41
CA LEU A 59 -8.98 4.71 -1.08
C LEU A 59 -7.86 5.76 -0.99
N PHE A 60 -6.73 5.52 -1.64
CA PHE A 60 -5.54 6.37 -1.53
C PHE A 60 -5.46 7.50 -2.56
N VAL A 61 -6.37 7.55 -3.51
CA VAL A 61 -6.46 8.65 -4.49
C VAL A 61 -7.62 9.59 -4.24
N GLN A 62 -8.37 9.38 -3.16
CA GLN A 62 -9.48 10.26 -2.75
C GLN A 62 -9.01 11.67 -2.44
N LYS A 63 -9.91 12.62 -2.66
CA LYS A 63 -9.70 14.05 -2.46
C LYS A 63 -10.81 14.61 -1.56
N GLY A 64 -10.50 15.66 -0.85
CA GLY A 64 -11.50 16.26 0.01
C GLY A 64 -11.72 15.50 1.33
N SER A 65 -12.87 15.71 1.95
CA SER A 65 -13.15 15.04 3.22
C SER A 65 -13.62 13.59 2.99
N PRO A 66 -13.25 12.66 3.87
CA PRO A 66 -13.69 11.26 3.76
C PRO A 66 -15.22 11.12 3.69
N GLU A 67 -15.96 11.98 4.39
CA GLU A 67 -17.42 11.97 4.41
C GLU A 67 -18.00 12.29 3.03
N THR A 68 -17.41 13.23 2.29
CA THR A 68 -17.87 13.59 0.93
C THR A 68 -17.55 12.50 -0.09
N GLU A 69 -16.53 11.69 0.17
CA GLU A 69 -16.11 10.57 -0.66
C GLU A 69 -16.81 9.24 -0.28
N GLY A 70 -17.75 9.25 0.66
CA GLY A 70 -18.41 8.04 1.14
C GLY A 70 -17.47 7.06 1.84
N ASN A 71 -16.38 7.55 2.41
CA ASN A 71 -15.32 6.77 3.01
C ASN A 71 -15.51 6.67 4.52
N ASN A 72 -16.04 5.53 4.98
CA ASN A 72 -16.17 5.22 6.40
C ASN A 72 -14.95 4.52 7.00
N GLU A 73 -13.90 4.29 6.22
CA GLU A 73 -12.68 3.65 6.74
C GLU A 73 -11.76 4.64 7.45
N THR A 74 -11.76 5.88 7.02
CA THR A 74 -10.86 6.90 7.56
C THR A 74 -11.36 7.43 8.89
N ILE A 75 -10.56 7.22 9.94
CA ILE A 75 -10.85 7.69 11.30
C ILE A 75 -10.32 9.12 11.48
N LEU A 76 -9.13 9.39 10.97
CA LEU A 76 -8.51 10.71 10.99
C LEU A 76 -7.73 10.93 9.71
N SER A 77 -7.97 12.06 9.07
CA SER A 77 -7.27 12.45 7.85
C SER A 77 -6.77 13.88 7.90
N ARG A 78 -5.80 14.16 7.04
CA ARG A 78 -5.44 15.51 6.65
C ARG A 78 -5.93 15.76 5.23
N VAL A 79 -6.87 16.68 5.09
CA VAL A 79 -7.41 17.10 3.80
C VAL A 79 -6.53 18.20 3.22
N TYR A 80 -6.31 18.13 1.91
CA TYR A 80 -5.56 19.12 1.15
C TYR A 80 -6.47 19.78 0.13
N ASP A 81 -6.34 21.09 -0.04
CA ASP A 81 -7.17 21.90 -0.95
C ASP A 81 -6.42 22.37 -2.22
N GLY A 82 -5.14 22.06 -2.32
CA GLY A 82 -4.30 22.41 -3.46
C GLY A 82 -3.94 23.91 -3.55
N VAL A 83 -4.64 24.77 -2.84
CA VAL A 83 -4.44 26.24 -2.89
C VAL A 83 -3.60 26.70 -1.70
N LYS A 84 -4.11 26.54 -0.50
CA LYS A 84 -3.41 26.91 0.74
C LYS A 84 -2.53 25.78 1.25
N LEU A 85 -3.02 24.57 1.10
CA LEU A 85 -2.39 23.36 1.60
C LEU A 85 -2.37 22.28 0.53
N GLY A 86 -1.20 21.80 0.17
CA GLY A 86 -1.00 20.71 -0.75
C GLY A 86 0.28 19.94 -0.40
N HIS A 87 0.49 18.83 -1.07
CA HIS A 87 1.69 18.01 -0.91
C HIS A 87 2.26 17.60 -2.27
N ASP A 88 3.50 17.14 -2.27
CA ASP A 88 4.22 16.82 -3.51
C ASP A 88 4.16 15.32 -3.88
N ASN A 89 3.52 14.46 -3.04
CA ASN A 89 3.57 13.02 -3.19
C ASN A 89 3.17 12.49 -4.59
N PRO A 90 2.01 12.83 -5.17
CA PRO A 90 1.61 12.23 -6.44
C PRO A 90 2.52 12.62 -7.58
N ARG A 91 3.04 13.83 -7.53
CA ARG A 91 3.88 14.39 -8.58
C ARG A 91 5.25 13.73 -8.62
N TYR A 92 5.82 13.43 -7.44
CA TYR A 92 7.17 12.90 -7.35
C TYR A 92 7.24 11.37 -7.35
N TRP A 93 6.17 10.70 -6.94
CA TRP A 93 6.20 9.24 -6.77
C TRP A 93 5.74 8.47 -8.00
N GLY A 94 4.78 9.00 -8.74
CA GLY A 94 4.18 8.29 -9.86
C GLY A 94 4.49 8.85 -11.24
N MET A 95 4.57 10.16 -11.38
CA MET A 95 4.53 10.84 -12.68
C MET A 95 5.71 11.75 -12.97
N ASN A 96 6.64 11.91 -12.04
CA ASN A 96 7.72 12.85 -12.27
C ASN A 96 8.79 12.26 -13.19
N ASN A 97 9.06 13.00 -14.25
CA ASN A 97 10.10 12.75 -15.23
C ASN A 97 11.50 13.19 -14.79
N HIS A 98 11.69 13.59 -13.55
CA HIS A 98 12.99 14.01 -13.07
C HIS A 98 13.75 12.85 -12.42
N THR A 99 14.98 12.66 -12.85
CA THR A 99 15.97 11.65 -12.43
C THR A 99 16.22 11.56 -10.91
N ARG A 100 15.64 12.45 -10.12
CA ARG A 100 15.90 12.54 -8.68
C ARG A 100 15.12 11.54 -7.85
N TYR A 101 14.06 10.93 -8.39
CA TYR A 101 13.11 10.15 -7.62
C TYR A 101 12.75 8.82 -8.29
N CYS A 102 13.75 8.10 -8.77
CA CYS A 102 13.60 6.76 -9.36
C CYS A 102 13.16 5.72 -8.31
N MET A 103 12.13 6.05 -7.53
CA MET A 103 11.65 5.18 -6.46
C MET A 103 10.90 3.98 -7.04
N GLY A 104 11.28 2.81 -6.58
CA GLY A 104 10.61 1.57 -6.90
C GLY A 104 10.47 0.69 -5.66
N ALA A 105 9.48 -0.19 -5.68
CA ALA A 105 9.32 -1.16 -4.63
C ALA A 105 10.50 -2.14 -4.62
N PRO A 106 11.09 -2.46 -3.46
CA PRO A 106 12.08 -3.52 -3.39
C PRO A 106 11.41 -4.88 -3.61
N VAL A 107 12.13 -5.85 -4.17
CA VAL A 107 11.60 -7.19 -4.43
C VAL A 107 11.11 -7.85 -3.14
N THR A 108 11.79 -7.65 -2.03
CA THR A 108 11.38 -8.17 -0.72
C THR A 108 9.98 -7.69 -0.30
N MET A 109 9.62 -6.44 -0.62
CA MET A 109 8.25 -5.96 -0.38
C MET A 109 7.22 -6.74 -1.22
N LEU A 110 7.56 -7.09 -2.47
CA LEU A 110 6.67 -7.90 -3.30
C LEU A 110 6.54 -9.32 -2.74
N GLU A 111 7.65 -9.88 -2.26
CA GLU A 111 7.69 -11.22 -1.65
C GLU A 111 6.86 -11.32 -0.37
N ASP A 112 6.75 -10.24 0.40
CA ASP A 112 5.92 -10.18 1.62
C ASP A 112 4.41 -10.26 1.34
N TYR A 113 3.96 -9.93 0.12
CA TYR A 113 2.57 -10.17 -0.23
C TYR A 113 2.30 -11.67 -0.35
N LEU A 114 1.17 -12.12 0.17
CA LEU A 114 0.78 -13.53 0.12
C LEU A 114 0.28 -13.93 -1.27
N CYS A 115 0.22 -15.21 -1.56
CA CYS A 115 -0.53 -15.74 -2.69
C CYS A 115 -2.04 -15.67 -2.43
N GLU A 116 -2.87 -15.90 -3.45
CA GLU A 116 -4.35 -15.86 -3.35
C GLU A 116 -4.90 -16.84 -2.32
N ASP A 117 -4.18 -17.94 -2.05
CA ASP A 117 -4.54 -18.93 -1.02
C ASP A 117 -4.20 -18.50 0.41
N GLY A 118 -3.61 -17.33 0.58
CA GLY A 118 -3.24 -16.76 1.87
C GLY A 118 -1.93 -17.26 2.45
N ARG A 119 -1.16 -18.02 1.69
CA ARG A 119 0.16 -18.48 2.11
C ARG A 119 1.26 -17.64 1.45
N PRO A 120 2.45 -17.55 2.07
CA PRO A 120 3.60 -16.89 1.47
C PRO A 120 4.08 -17.62 0.21
N ILE A 121 4.95 -16.98 -0.56
CA ILE A 121 5.60 -17.61 -1.73
C ILE A 121 6.54 -18.75 -1.34
N TYR A 122 7.16 -18.66 -0.17
CA TYR A 122 7.98 -19.71 0.41
C TYR A 122 7.23 -20.35 1.58
N ILE A 123 6.76 -21.59 1.41
CA ILE A 123 5.86 -22.28 2.34
C ILE A 123 6.54 -23.31 3.22
N GLY A 124 7.81 -23.59 2.98
CA GLY A 124 8.60 -24.55 3.75
C GLY A 124 10.04 -24.63 3.27
N GLY A 125 10.80 -25.60 3.82
CA GLY A 125 12.20 -25.80 3.46
C GLY A 125 13.17 -25.12 4.43
N VAL A 126 14.43 -25.08 4.03
CA VAL A 126 15.54 -24.44 4.74
C VAL A 126 16.26 -23.48 3.80
N GLU A 127 17.08 -22.61 4.35
CA GLU A 127 17.88 -21.69 3.54
C GLU A 127 18.64 -22.43 2.43
N GLY A 128 18.44 -22.00 1.18
CA GLY A 128 19.00 -22.63 -0.02
C GLY A 128 18.16 -23.76 -0.64
N SER A 129 17.04 -24.17 0.00
CA SER A 129 16.10 -25.18 -0.53
C SER A 129 14.69 -24.93 -0.01
N TYR A 130 14.10 -23.82 -0.42
CA TYR A 130 12.73 -23.49 -0.05
C TYR A 130 11.71 -24.25 -0.89
N GLU A 131 10.64 -24.68 -0.24
CA GLU A 131 9.42 -25.12 -0.94
C GLU A 131 8.63 -23.90 -1.38
N VAL A 132 8.39 -23.80 -2.69
CA VAL A 132 7.68 -22.67 -3.29
C VAL A 132 6.18 -22.97 -3.38
N ASN A 133 5.36 -21.96 -3.07
CA ASN A 133 3.92 -22.07 -3.23
C ASN A 133 3.57 -22.31 -4.71
N PRO A 134 2.79 -23.36 -5.04
CA PRO A 134 2.43 -23.70 -6.43
C PRO A 134 1.69 -22.58 -7.19
N LEU A 135 1.11 -21.62 -6.50
CA LEU A 135 0.45 -20.45 -7.10
C LEU A 135 1.45 -19.39 -7.57
N PHE A 136 2.63 -19.35 -6.97
CA PHE A 136 3.66 -18.40 -7.37
C PHE A 136 4.28 -18.80 -8.71
N LYS A 137 4.23 -17.91 -9.68
CA LYS A 137 4.68 -18.16 -11.05
C LYS A 137 6.19 -18.01 -11.27
N GLY A 138 6.90 -17.52 -10.25
CA GLY A 138 8.35 -17.28 -10.37
C GLY A 138 8.68 -15.96 -11.04
N TYR A 139 9.94 -15.86 -11.46
CA TYR A 139 10.52 -14.66 -12.08
C TYR A 139 10.98 -14.89 -13.54
N ASP A 140 10.69 -16.06 -14.11
CA ASP A 140 11.18 -16.42 -15.45
C ASP A 140 10.43 -15.70 -16.57
N GLY A 141 9.14 -15.44 -16.35
CA GLY A 141 8.31 -14.65 -17.25
C GLY A 141 8.22 -13.19 -16.83
N MET A 142 7.97 -12.31 -17.78
CA MET A 142 7.85 -10.88 -17.49
C MET A 142 6.58 -10.61 -16.67
N TRP A 143 6.75 -10.14 -15.43
CA TRP A 143 5.67 -9.78 -14.49
C TRP A 143 4.82 -10.94 -13.98
N GLU A 144 5.22 -12.20 -14.23
CA GLU A 144 4.51 -13.38 -13.73
C GLU A 144 4.56 -13.48 -12.20
N GLU A 145 5.58 -12.92 -11.57
CA GLU A 145 5.71 -12.81 -10.11
C GLU A 145 4.57 -12.03 -9.44
N LEU A 146 3.79 -11.27 -10.22
CA LEU A 146 2.61 -10.53 -9.74
C LEU A 146 1.31 -11.33 -9.87
N ASP A 147 1.35 -12.50 -10.53
CA ASP A 147 0.16 -13.35 -10.75
C ASP A 147 -0.18 -14.18 -9.52
N ASN A 148 -1.48 -14.45 -9.34
CA ASN A 148 -2.02 -15.29 -8.26
C ASN A 148 -1.61 -14.80 -6.86
N ARG A 149 -1.42 -13.48 -6.72
CA ARG A 149 -1.04 -12.84 -5.47
C ARG A 149 -2.21 -12.09 -4.85
N ASP A 150 -2.07 -11.70 -3.61
CA ASP A 150 -3.00 -10.79 -2.95
C ASP A 150 -3.32 -9.60 -3.88
N PRO A 151 -4.60 -9.32 -4.17
CA PRO A 151 -4.99 -8.29 -5.13
C PRO A 151 -4.54 -6.86 -4.74
N ARG A 152 -4.11 -6.64 -3.49
CA ARG A 152 -3.53 -5.37 -3.07
C ARG A 152 -2.11 -5.15 -3.62
N LEU A 153 -1.43 -6.21 -4.04
CA LEU A 153 -0.10 -6.08 -4.66
C LEU A 153 -0.17 -5.22 -5.92
N THR A 154 -1.04 -5.59 -6.88
CA THR A 154 -1.20 -4.84 -8.14
C THR A 154 -1.91 -3.49 -7.97
N GLN A 155 -2.54 -3.26 -6.81
CA GLN A 155 -3.05 -1.95 -6.40
C GLN A 155 -2.02 -1.08 -5.67
N THR A 156 -0.86 -1.63 -5.37
CA THR A 156 0.28 -0.92 -4.77
C THR A 156 1.39 -0.69 -5.78
N VAL A 157 1.69 -1.72 -6.57
CA VAL A 157 2.73 -1.72 -7.60
C VAL A 157 2.08 -1.88 -8.96
N CYS A 158 2.51 -1.06 -9.92
CA CYS A 158 1.97 -1.11 -11.26
C CYS A 158 2.28 -2.43 -11.95
N ARG A 159 1.23 -3.14 -12.36
CA ARG A 159 1.36 -4.19 -13.35
C ARG A 159 1.30 -3.55 -14.75
N PRO A 160 2.25 -3.82 -15.64
CA PRO A 160 2.19 -3.33 -17.01
C PRO A 160 0.89 -3.74 -17.68
N GLY A 161 0.25 -2.79 -18.34
CA GLY A 161 -1.01 -3.03 -19.03
C GLY A 161 -2.28 -2.73 -18.24
N GLU A 162 -2.20 -2.45 -16.94
CA GLU A 162 -3.40 -2.27 -16.12
C GLU A 162 -3.78 -0.80 -15.87
N TYR A 163 -2.81 0.13 -15.87
CA TYR A 163 -3.06 1.55 -15.58
C TYR A 163 -2.40 2.44 -16.61
N ALA A 164 -3.17 3.41 -17.02
CA ALA A 164 -2.86 4.26 -18.14
C ALA A 164 -2.59 5.70 -17.74
N SER A 165 -1.39 6.12 -17.79
CA SER A 165 -0.95 7.41 -18.35
C SER A 165 0.56 7.52 -18.30
N ILE A 166 1.15 7.80 -19.41
CA ILE A 166 2.57 8.14 -19.53
C ILE A 166 2.65 9.61 -19.84
N PHE A 167 3.35 10.36 -18.99
CA PHE A 167 3.71 11.72 -19.32
C PHE A 167 4.94 11.72 -20.22
N ASP A 168 4.82 12.25 -21.43
CA ASP A 168 5.96 12.57 -22.26
C ASP A 168 6.49 13.96 -21.90
N ALA A 169 7.69 13.97 -21.34
CA ALA A 169 8.31 15.19 -20.84
C ALA A 169 8.87 16.12 -21.90
N ASP A 170 9.10 15.65 -23.12
CA ASP A 170 9.78 16.47 -24.11
C ASP A 170 8.83 17.32 -24.93
N ASP A 171 7.61 16.88 -25.14
CA ASP A 171 6.62 17.66 -25.87
C ASP A 171 5.51 18.21 -24.98
N ASN A 172 5.62 18.04 -23.65
CA ASN A 172 4.60 18.43 -22.67
C ASN A 172 3.22 17.82 -22.96
N THR A 173 3.18 16.75 -23.74
CA THR A 173 1.95 16.04 -24.02
C THR A 173 1.89 14.73 -23.25
N TYR A 174 0.67 14.31 -22.94
CA TYR A 174 0.39 12.92 -22.61
C TYR A 174 0.35 12.15 -23.90
N SER A 175 1.23 11.19 -24.00
CA SER A 175 0.82 10.02 -24.73
C SER A 175 0.09 9.10 -23.75
N LEU A 176 -1.21 9.15 -23.76
CA LEU A 176 -1.95 7.91 -23.62
C LEU A 176 -1.44 7.09 -24.80
N GLU A 177 -0.61 6.09 -24.57
CA GLU A 177 -0.55 5.04 -25.58
C GLU A 177 -2.00 4.66 -25.85
N GLU A 178 -2.34 4.34 -27.09
CA GLU A 178 -3.70 3.99 -27.51
C GLU A 178 -4.36 2.91 -26.63
N SER A 179 -3.57 2.22 -25.80
CA SER A 179 -3.98 1.17 -24.88
C SER A 179 -3.98 1.59 -23.40
N GLY A 180 -3.51 2.78 -23.08
CA GLY A 180 -3.41 3.21 -21.68
C GLY A 180 -2.40 2.45 -20.83
N ILE A 181 -1.36 1.91 -21.41
CA ILE A 181 -0.43 0.98 -20.76
C ILE A 181 0.73 1.73 -20.11
N ILE A 182 0.94 1.53 -18.82
CA ILE A 182 2.18 1.91 -18.14
C ILE A 182 3.17 0.75 -18.23
N TYR A 183 4.34 1.03 -18.77
CA TYR A 183 5.46 0.11 -18.67
C TYR A 183 6.41 0.63 -17.60
N PRO A 184 6.52 -0.01 -16.46
CA PRO A 184 7.62 0.24 -15.55
C PRO A 184 8.89 -0.21 -16.25
N MET A 185 9.75 0.73 -16.60
CA MET A 185 11.00 0.42 -17.29
C MET A 185 12.18 0.52 -16.34
N ILE A 186 12.99 -0.52 -16.36
CA ILE A 186 14.38 -0.46 -15.94
C ILE A 186 15.17 0.02 -17.14
N THR A 187 15.45 1.31 -17.25
CA THR A 187 16.38 1.77 -18.27
C THR A 187 17.46 2.59 -17.65
N TYR A 188 18.68 2.05 -17.69
CA TYR A 188 19.86 2.89 -17.70
C TYR A 188 19.93 3.55 -19.07
N ASP A 189 20.03 4.87 -19.09
CA ASP A 189 20.29 5.61 -20.32
C ASP A 189 21.61 5.16 -20.93
N THR A 190 21.52 4.45 -22.05
CA THR A 190 22.68 4.10 -22.89
C THR A 190 22.98 5.16 -23.95
N GLY A 191 22.38 6.34 -23.89
CA GLY A 191 22.64 7.44 -24.81
C GLY A 191 22.06 7.26 -26.21
N GLY A 192 21.28 6.24 -26.48
CA GLY A 192 20.61 6.01 -27.75
C GLY A 192 19.16 6.50 -27.71
N GLY A 193 18.81 7.45 -28.54
CA GLY A 193 17.51 8.11 -28.61
C GLY A 193 16.28 7.21 -28.67
N SER A 194 16.04 6.46 -27.62
CA SER A 194 14.77 5.75 -27.44
C SER A 194 13.70 6.75 -27.00
N PRO A 195 12.49 6.69 -27.54
CA PRO A 195 11.38 7.54 -27.15
C PRO A 195 10.92 7.32 -25.71
N MET A 196 11.40 6.27 -25.04
CA MET A 196 11.11 6.01 -23.61
C MET A 196 12.24 6.58 -22.77
N LYS A 197 12.09 7.83 -22.39
CA LYS A 197 13.13 8.64 -21.79
C LYS A 197 13.41 8.25 -20.34
N LYS A 198 14.66 8.44 -19.99
CA LYS A 198 15.38 8.22 -18.73
C LYS A 198 14.70 8.72 -17.46
N TYR A 199 13.52 9.31 -17.55
CA TYR A 199 12.88 9.99 -16.43
C TYR A 199 11.70 9.24 -15.79
N ASN A 200 11.20 8.20 -16.45
CA ASN A 200 10.03 7.45 -15.99
C ASN A 200 10.35 6.05 -15.47
N SER A 201 11.63 5.73 -15.35
CA SER A 201 12.06 4.42 -14.88
C SER A 201 12.25 4.38 -13.37
N THR A 202 12.02 3.22 -12.77
CA THR A 202 12.43 2.93 -11.40
C THR A 202 13.69 2.09 -11.41
N VAL A 203 14.52 2.21 -10.37
CA VAL A 203 15.76 1.40 -10.27
C VAL A 203 15.47 -0.08 -10.03
N THR A 204 14.28 -0.43 -9.54
CA THR A 204 13.88 -1.82 -9.28
C THR A 204 12.97 -2.41 -10.36
N GLY A 205 12.44 -1.59 -11.27
CA GLY A 205 11.43 -2.00 -12.23
C GLY A 205 9.99 -2.01 -11.68
N TYR A 206 9.83 -1.98 -10.38
CA TYR A 206 8.51 -2.06 -9.72
C TYR A 206 8.03 -0.69 -9.28
N ARG A 207 7.17 -0.08 -10.08
CA ARG A 207 6.68 1.26 -9.85
C ARG A 207 5.51 1.29 -8.89
N PHE A 208 5.57 2.18 -7.89
CA PHE A 208 4.42 2.45 -7.03
C PHE A 208 3.33 3.20 -7.79
N ILE A 209 2.07 2.71 -7.64
CA ILE A 209 0.86 3.40 -8.09
C ILE A 209 -0.03 3.84 -6.93
N LYS A 210 0.18 3.30 -5.76
CA LYS A 210 -0.51 3.75 -4.55
C LYS A 210 -0.27 5.24 -4.33
N HIS A 211 -1.33 6.01 -4.12
CA HIS A 211 -1.34 7.47 -4.09
C HIS A 211 -1.09 8.18 -5.44
N TRP A 212 -1.04 7.44 -6.52
CA TRP A 212 -0.85 8.04 -7.83
C TRP A 212 -2.18 8.59 -8.37
N MET A 213 -2.18 9.85 -8.81
CA MET A 213 -3.35 10.46 -9.45
C MET A 213 -3.38 10.10 -10.94
N PRO A 214 -4.45 9.42 -11.40
CA PRO A 214 -4.54 8.97 -12.79
C PRO A 214 -4.96 10.08 -13.77
N ASP A 215 -5.43 11.22 -13.25
CA ASP A 215 -5.93 12.31 -14.07
C ASP A 215 -4.90 13.44 -14.16
N TYR A 216 -4.38 13.63 -15.37
CA TYR A 216 -3.40 14.68 -15.63
C TYR A 216 -3.95 16.09 -15.64
N ALA A 217 -5.07 16.28 -16.24
CA ALA A 217 -5.67 17.61 -16.28
C ALA A 217 -5.82 18.15 -14.86
N GLU A 218 -6.14 17.27 -13.94
CA GLU A 218 -6.22 17.58 -12.53
C GLU A 218 -4.84 17.79 -11.89
N TRP A 219 -3.85 16.99 -12.27
CA TRP A 219 -2.47 17.18 -11.84
C TRP A 219 -1.88 18.50 -12.34
N GLU A 220 -2.16 18.90 -13.57
CA GLU A 220 -1.72 20.17 -14.15
C GLU A 220 -2.41 21.36 -13.50
N ALA A 221 -3.72 21.25 -13.26
CA ALA A 221 -4.50 22.28 -12.56
C ALA A 221 -4.08 22.46 -11.09
N ASN A 222 -3.63 21.38 -10.46
CA ASN A 222 -3.20 21.36 -9.06
C ASN A 222 -1.71 20.98 -8.96
N PRO A 223 -0.79 21.93 -9.10
CA PRO A 223 0.65 21.65 -9.05
C PRO A 223 1.11 21.05 -7.72
N LYS A 224 0.25 21.08 -6.71
CA LYS A 224 0.39 20.37 -5.44
C LYS A 224 -0.65 19.28 -5.36
N GLY A 225 -0.26 18.11 -4.86
CA GLY A 225 -1.19 17.01 -4.63
C GLY A 225 -2.29 17.38 -3.65
N VAL A 226 -3.50 16.92 -3.94
CA VAL A 226 -4.71 17.15 -3.15
C VAL A 226 -5.28 15.88 -2.53
N GLN A 227 -4.64 14.74 -2.75
CA GLN A 227 -5.08 13.48 -2.16
C GLN A 227 -5.04 13.55 -0.64
N THR A 228 -6.10 13.07 -0.04
CA THR A 228 -6.25 13.05 1.41
C THR A 228 -5.27 12.09 2.06
N ALA A 229 -4.52 12.57 3.05
CA ALA A 229 -3.65 11.72 3.84
C ALA A 229 -4.44 11.07 4.99
N HIS A 230 -4.56 9.75 4.94
CA HIS A 230 -5.22 8.96 5.98
C HIS A 230 -4.24 8.70 7.13
N MET A 231 -4.42 9.40 8.25
CA MET A 231 -3.53 9.27 9.42
C MET A 231 -3.88 8.06 10.29
N PHE A 232 -5.19 7.81 10.47
CA PHE A 232 -5.71 6.62 11.14
C PHE A 232 -6.84 6.03 10.30
N ARG A 233 -6.75 4.73 10.04
CA ARG A 233 -7.75 3.97 9.28
C ARG A 233 -8.29 2.79 10.06
N TYR A 234 -9.53 2.41 9.75
CA TYR A 234 -10.17 1.24 10.35
C TYR A 234 -9.41 -0.06 10.05
N GLY A 235 -8.89 -0.21 8.83
CA GLY A 235 -8.06 -1.37 8.48
C GLY A 235 -6.83 -1.52 9.38
N GLU A 236 -6.15 -0.42 9.72
CA GLU A 236 -5.05 -0.46 10.70
C GLU A 236 -5.53 -0.87 12.10
N LEU A 237 -6.70 -0.37 12.49
CA LEU A 237 -7.25 -0.68 13.82
C LEU A 237 -7.59 -2.18 13.94
N LEU A 238 -8.10 -2.80 12.89
CA LEU A 238 -8.34 -4.25 12.84
C LEU A 238 -7.04 -5.03 13.03
N LEU A 239 -5.96 -4.62 12.36
CA LEU A 239 -4.63 -5.24 12.53
C LEU A 239 -4.06 -5.04 13.94
N ILE A 240 -4.22 -3.84 14.52
CA ILE A 240 -3.81 -3.58 15.91
C ILE A 240 -4.53 -4.53 16.88
N TYR A 241 -5.83 -4.75 16.67
CA TYR A 241 -6.59 -5.69 17.50
C TYR A 241 -6.07 -7.12 17.34
N ALA A 242 -5.92 -7.59 16.11
CA ALA A 242 -5.43 -8.93 15.83
C ALA A 242 -4.03 -9.17 16.40
N GLU A 243 -3.12 -8.22 16.21
CA GLU A 243 -1.75 -8.31 16.72
C GLU A 243 -1.73 -8.33 18.26
N ALA A 244 -2.48 -7.44 18.92
CA ALA A 244 -2.55 -7.42 20.38
C ALA A 244 -3.11 -8.74 20.95
N ARG A 245 -4.13 -9.33 20.29
CA ARG A 245 -4.68 -10.65 20.65
C ARG A 245 -3.66 -11.77 20.46
N ALA A 246 -2.92 -11.76 19.34
CA ALA A 246 -1.88 -12.73 19.06
C ALA A 246 -0.73 -12.65 20.07
N GLU A 247 -0.28 -11.43 20.38
CA GLU A 247 0.81 -11.18 21.32
C GLU A 247 0.46 -11.63 22.76
N LEU A 248 -0.82 -11.56 23.11
CA LEU A 248 -1.35 -12.06 24.39
C LEU A 248 -1.59 -13.58 24.38
N GLY A 249 -1.51 -14.23 23.22
CA GLY A 249 -1.87 -15.65 23.06
C GLY A 249 -3.38 -15.93 23.14
N GLU A 250 -4.21 -14.93 22.83
CA GLU A 250 -5.67 -14.97 22.96
C GLU A 250 -6.39 -14.98 21.60
N ILE A 251 -5.67 -14.92 20.50
CA ILE A 251 -6.27 -14.82 19.14
C ILE A 251 -7.08 -16.07 18.81
N THR A 252 -8.26 -15.86 18.23
CA THR A 252 -9.19 -16.93 17.80
C THR A 252 -9.42 -16.84 16.28
N ASN A 253 -10.04 -17.89 15.72
CA ASN A 253 -10.45 -17.87 14.31
C ASN A 253 -11.47 -16.74 14.04
N ASP A 254 -12.38 -16.50 14.97
CA ASP A 254 -13.37 -15.42 14.82
C ASP A 254 -12.69 -14.05 14.79
N ASP A 255 -11.62 -13.86 15.60
CA ASP A 255 -10.82 -12.63 15.53
C ASP A 255 -10.14 -12.49 14.15
N LEU A 256 -9.63 -13.57 13.59
CA LEU A 256 -9.01 -13.55 12.26
C LEU A 256 -10.03 -13.22 11.16
N GLU A 257 -11.26 -13.78 11.24
CA GLU A 257 -12.31 -13.50 10.26
C GLU A 257 -12.70 -12.01 10.23
N ILE A 258 -12.88 -11.39 11.40
CA ILE A 258 -13.30 -9.98 11.47
C ILE A 258 -12.16 -8.99 11.28
N THR A 259 -10.92 -9.45 11.21
CA THR A 259 -9.71 -8.60 11.10
C THR A 259 -8.91 -8.90 9.83
N VAL A 260 -8.01 -9.89 9.89
CA VAL A 260 -7.06 -10.19 8.80
C VAL A 260 -7.79 -10.63 7.53
N ASN A 261 -8.77 -11.54 7.67
CA ASN A 261 -9.51 -12.05 6.51
C ASN A 261 -10.45 -10.98 5.91
N ALA A 262 -11.00 -10.09 6.74
CA ALA A 262 -11.81 -8.98 6.26
C ALA A 262 -11.03 -7.98 5.39
N LEU A 263 -9.70 -7.91 5.55
CA LEU A 263 -8.81 -7.02 4.79
C LEU A 263 -8.32 -7.62 3.46
N ARG A 264 -8.57 -8.90 3.25
CA ARG A 264 -8.17 -9.65 2.06
C ARG A 264 -9.33 -9.80 1.11
#